data_bd394107285e8117ef71d1f51c3a8f7e
#
_entry.id   bd394107285e8117ef71d1f51c3a8f7e
#
_cell.length_a   1.000
_cell.length_b   1.000
_cell.length_c   1.000
_cell.angle_alpha   90.00
_cell.angle_beta   90.00
_cell.angle_gamma   90.00
#
_symmetry.space_group_name_H-M   'P 1'
#
loop_
_entity.id
_entity.type
_entity.pdbx_description
1 polymer ?
#
loop_
_entity_poly.entity_id
_entity_poly.type
_entity_poly.pdbx_seq_one_letter_code
_entity_poly.pdbx_strand_id
1 'polypeptide(L)'
;QLVFEVTESITRKQVMRIMRNVGKLRERGYRFALDDVGTGTSNLQLLAELEPHFIKMDMSLTIGIARSERKRKLASYLLELSRRCDAALIAEGIETREDLEILRDLGVDFGQGYLLGRPEDAAMN
;
A
#
# COMPACT_ATOMS: atom_id res chain seq x y z
N GLN A 1 5.83 12.12 -12.33
CA GLN A 1 6.27 12.06 -10.94
C GLN A 1 6.70 10.64 -10.57
N LEU A 2 7.92 10.49 -10.09
CA LEU A 2 8.50 9.18 -9.83
C LEU A 2 8.12 8.69 -8.43
N VAL A 3 7.72 7.41 -8.36
CA VAL A 3 7.43 6.73 -7.10
C VAL A 3 8.49 5.64 -6.89
N PHE A 4 9.14 5.66 -5.74
CA PHE A 4 10.12 4.67 -5.36
C PHE A 4 9.44 3.60 -4.52
N GLU A 5 9.38 2.36 -5.02
CA GLU A 5 8.72 1.27 -4.31
C GLU A 5 9.73 0.50 -3.47
N VAL A 6 9.35 0.24 -2.23
CA VAL A 6 10.15 -0.51 -1.27
C VAL A 6 9.32 -1.70 -0.79
N THR A 7 9.85 -2.91 -0.93
CA THR A 7 9.14 -4.10 -0.45
C THR A 7 9.35 -4.28 1.05
N GLU A 8 8.33 -4.82 1.72
CA GLU A 8 8.38 -5.11 3.14
C GLU A 8 9.46 -6.14 3.50
N SER A 9 9.84 -6.98 2.54
CA SER A 9 10.81 -8.05 2.75
C SER A 9 12.28 -7.65 2.66
N ILE A 10 12.59 -6.37 2.52
CA ILE A 10 13.97 -5.92 2.40
C ILE A 10 14.75 -6.12 3.70
N THR A 11 16.05 -6.36 3.57
CA THR A 11 16.92 -6.56 4.72
C THR A 11 17.17 -5.26 5.46
N ARG A 12 17.61 -5.40 6.72
CA ARG A 12 17.97 -4.24 7.54
C ARG A 12 19.09 -3.39 6.90
N LYS A 13 20.06 -4.04 6.25
CA LYS A 13 21.14 -3.33 5.55
C LYS A 13 20.59 -2.50 4.39
N GLN A 14 19.62 -3.07 3.65
CA GLN A 14 18.97 -2.35 2.56
C GLN A 14 18.16 -1.16 3.06
N VAL A 15 17.46 -1.33 4.18
CA VAL A 15 16.72 -0.23 4.82
C VAL A 15 17.67 0.91 5.18
N MET A 16 18.79 0.60 5.83
CA MET A 16 19.75 1.62 6.24
C MET A 16 20.36 2.34 5.04
N ARG A 17 20.58 1.62 3.95
CA ARG A 17 21.08 2.21 2.70
C ARG A 17 20.07 3.17 2.09
N ILE A 18 18.81 2.76 2.07
CA ILE A 18 17.71 3.60 1.57
C ILE A 18 17.59 4.86 2.43
N MET A 19 17.60 4.70 3.75
CA MET A 19 17.44 5.82 4.68
C MET A 19 18.51 6.89 4.51
N ARG A 20 19.74 6.50 4.18
CA ARG A 20 20.81 7.46 3.90
C ARG A 20 20.51 8.37 2.71
N ASN A 21 19.72 7.89 1.77
CA ASN A 21 19.43 8.60 0.53
C ASN A 21 18.02 9.20 0.48
N VAL A 22 17.18 8.89 1.47
CA VAL A 22 15.77 9.31 1.48
C VAL A 22 15.63 10.83 1.41
N GLY A 23 16.41 11.56 2.21
CA GLY A 23 16.34 13.01 2.20
C GLY A 23 16.63 13.60 0.84
N LYS A 24 17.67 13.11 0.18
CA LYS A 24 18.05 13.58 -1.17
C LYS A 24 16.98 13.26 -2.21
N LEU A 25 16.41 12.06 -2.11
CA LEU A 25 15.36 11.64 -3.04
C LEU A 25 14.09 12.48 -2.86
N ARG A 26 13.72 12.77 -1.62
CA ARG A 26 12.56 13.62 -1.32
C ARG A 26 12.77 15.05 -1.85
N GLU A 27 13.95 15.60 -1.71
CA GLU A 27 14.28 16.92 -2.26
C GLU A 27 14.14 16.98 -3.77
N ARG A 28 14.33 15.85 -4.45
CA ARG A 28 14.16 15.72 -5.90
C ARG A 28 12.74 15.41 -6.32
N GLY A 29 11.78 15.38 -5.39
CA GLY A 29 10.39 15.13 -5.69
C GLY A 29 9.98 13.66 -5.75
N TYR A 30 10.84 12.73 -5.33
CA TYR A 30 10.48 11.32 -5.27
C TYR A 30 9.49 11.05 -4.15
N ARG A 31 8.55 10.19 -4.42
CA ARG A 31 7.62 9.67 -3.43
C ARG A 31 7.92 8.20 -3.16
N PHE A 32 7.57 7.74 -1.95
CA PHE A 32 7.85 6.37 -1.54
C PHE A 32 6.58 5.58 -1.38
N ALA A 33 6.58 4.36 -1.88
CA ALA A 33 5.52 3.39 -1.67
C ALA A 33 6.10 2.17 -0.99
N LEU A 34 5.45 1.72 0.08
CA LEU A 34 5.80 0.46 0.75
C LEU A 34 4.92 -0.62 0.16
N ASP A 35 5.55 -1.59 -0.50
CA ASP A 35 4.86 -2.66 -1.22
C ASP A 35 4.76 -3.92 -0.37
N ASP A 36 3.90 -4.85 -0.81
CA ASP A 36 3.70 -6.17 -0.23
C ASP A 36 3.28 -6.16 1.25
N VAL A 37 2.63 -5.10 1.69
CA VAL A 37 2.11 -5.03 3.06
C VAL A 37 0.95 -6.01 3.19
N GLY A 38 0.99 -6.83 4.23
CA GLY A 38 -0.02 -7.85 4.47
C GLY A 38 0.41 -9.27 4.12
N THR A 39 1.66 -9.47 3.68
CA THR A 39 2.15 -10.79 3.28
C THR A 39 2.74 -11.61 4.43
N GLY A 40 2.63 -11.14 5.66
CA GLY A 40 2.97 -11.92 6.85
C GLY A 40 4.20 -11.47 7.61
N THR A 41 5.13 -10.76 6.98
CA THR A 41 6.28 -10.21 7.68
C THR A 41 6.10 -8.72 7.81
N SER A 42 5.56 -8.29 8.93
CA SER A 42 5.33 -6.88 9.19
C SER A 42 6.62 -6.19 9.61
N ASN A 43 7.00 -5.13 8.94
CA ASN A 43 8.14 -4.31 9.33
C ASN A 43 7.66 -2.92 9.72
N LEU A 44 7.15 -2.82 10.94
CA LEU A 44 6.63 -1.56 11.47
C LEU A 44 7.74 -0.52 11.61
N GLN A 45 8.97 -0.96 11.87
CA GLN A 45 10.11 -0.07 11.95
C GLN A 45 10.38 0.60 10.60
N LEU A 46 10.32 -0.18 9.53
CA LEU A 46 10.50 0.36 8.19
C LEU A 46 9.43 1.40 7.87
N LEU A 47 8.20 1.11 8.24
CA LEU A 47 7.08 2.03 8.05
C LEU A 47 7.31 3.35 8.79
N ALA A 48 7.74 3.27 10.05
CA ALA A 48 7.98 4.45 10.88
C ALA A 48 9.14 5.30 10.35
N GLU A 49 10.22 4.66 9.92
CA GLU A 49 11.44 5.35 9.48
C GLU A 49 11.33 5.89 8.05
N LEU A 50 10.68 5.15 7.17
CA LEU A 50 10.58 5.52 5.77
C LEU A 50 9.55 6.64 5.52
N GLU A 51 8.52 6.70 6.34
CA GLU A 51 7.39 7.63 6.16
C GLU A 51 6.87 7.62 4.72
N PRO A 52 6.36 6.48 4.26
CA PRO A 52 5.96 6.35 2.86
C PRO A 52 4.76 7.25 2.52
N HIS A 53 4.67 7.63 1.26
CA HIS A 53 3.51 8.36 0.74
C HIS A 53 2.35 7.41 0.42
N PHE A 54 2.69 6.18 0.09
CA PHE A 54 1.73 5.14 -0.27
C PHE A 54 2.05 3.83 0.43
N ILE A 55 1.00 3.12 0.81
CA ILE A 55 1.10 1.75 1.29
C ILE A 55 0.30 0.89 0.30
N LYS A 56 0.94 -0.13 -0.26
CA LYS A 56 0.30 -1.02 -1.21
C LYS A 56 -0.12 -2.31 -0.52
N MET A 57 -1.42 -2.56 -0.53
CA MET A 57 -2.00 -3.76 0.04
C MET A 57 -1.89 -4.90 -0.97
N ASP A 58 -1.25 -5.99 -0.55
CA ASP A 58 -0.98 -7.13 -1.43
C ASP A 58 -2.27 -7.75 -1.98
N MET A 59 -2.17 -8.31 -3.19
CA MET A 59 -3.31 -8.94 -3.85
C MET A 59 -3.86 -10.13 -3.06
N SER A 60 -3.03 -10.82 -2.28
CA SER A 60 -3.50 -11.93 -1.44
C SER A 60 -4.54 -11.47 -0.41
N LEU A 61 -4.49 -10.22 -0.01
CA LEU A 61 -5.47 -9.63 0.90
C LEU A 61 -6.67 -9.07 0.15
N THR A 62 -6.44 -8.54 -1.04
CA THR A 62 -7.49 -7.93 -1.87
C THR A 62 -8.44 -8.96 -2.48
N ILE A 63 -7.87 -10.03 -3.06
CA ILE A 63 -8.65 -11.04 -3.76
C ILE A 63 -9.59 -11.76 -2.78
N GLY A 64 -10.88 -11.72 -3.07
CA GLY A 64 -11.90 -12.37 -2.25
C GLY A 64 -12.26 -11.63 -0.98
N ILE A 65 -11.88 -10.38 -0.87
CA ILE A 65 -12.16 -9.58 0.35
C ILE A 65 -13.66 -9.45 0.62
N ALA A 66 -14.48 -9.41 -0.43
CA ALA A 66 -15.93 -9.32 -0.28
C ALA A 66 -16.54 -10.55 0.42
N ARG A 67 -15.84 -11.68 0.35
CA ARG A 67 -16.29 -12.94 0.93
C ARG A 67 -15.52 -13.35 2.18
N SER A 68 -14.65 -12.50 2.68
CA SER A 68 -13.80 -12.83 3.83
C SER A 68 -13.86 -11.71 4.86
N GLU A 69 -14.53 -12.00 5.96
CA GLU A 69 -14.58 -11.07 7.09
C GLU A 69 -13.17 -10.81 7.64
N ARG A 70 -12.34 -11.85 7.68
CA ARG A 70 -10.96 -11.72 8.15
C ARG A 70 -10.16 -10.75 7.29
N LYS A 71 -10.28 -10.86 5.96
CA LYS A 71 -9.58 -9.94 5.06
C LYS A 71 -10.10 -8.51 5.21
N ARG A 72 -11.40 -8.34 5.41
CA ARG A 72 -11.96 -7.00 5.63
C ARG A 72 -11.43 -6.37 6.92
N LYS A 73 -11.30 -7.16 7.98
CA LYS A 73 -10.71 -6.67 9.24
C LYS A 73 -9.27 -6.26 9.08
N LEU A 74 -8.48 -7.07 8.37
CA LEU A 74 -7.08 -6.77 8.10
C LEU A 74 -6.93 -5.51 7.23
N ALA A 75 -7.77 -5.37 6.22
CA ALA A 75 -7.76 -4.19 5.36
C ALA A 75 -8.12 -2.92 6.16
N SER A 76 -9.10 -3.01 7.04
CA SER A 76 -9.47 -1.89 7.92
C SER A 76 -8.31 -1.48 8.82
N TYR A 77 -7.58 -2.46 9.33
CA TYR A 77 -6.40 -2.21 10.15
C TYR A 77 -5.31 -1.49 9.34
N LEU A 78 -5.04 -1.96 8.12
CA LEU A 78 -4.07 -1.32 7.25
C LEU A 78 -4.48 0.10 6.87
N LEU A 79 -5.76 0.30 6.66
CA LEU A 79 -6.28 1.64 6.35
C LEU A 79 -6.04 2.60 7.52
N GLU A 80 -6.34 2.17 8.73
CA GLU A 80 -6.09 2.98 9.91
C GLU A 80 -4.61 3.30 10.05
N LEU A 81 -3.76 2.30 9.83
CA LEU A 81 -2.31 2.48 9.87
C LEU A 81 -1.85 3.50 8.83
N SER A 82 -2.37 3.42 7.62
CA SER A 82 -2.02 4.36 6.56
C SER A 82 -2.42 5.79 6.93
N ARG A 83 -3.59 5.97 7.52
CA ARG A 83 -4.04 7.29 7.96
C ARG A 83 -3.15 7.87 9.05
N ARG A 84 -2.70 7.05 9.98
CA ARG A 84 -1.79 7.49 11.04
C ARG A 84 -0.41 7.89 10.52
N CYS A 85 -0.03 7.32 9.38
CA CYS A 85 1.25 7.63 8.71
C CYS A 85 1.11 8.70 7.62
N ASP A 86 -0.07 9.27 7.45
CA ASP A 86 -0.39 10.21 6.37
C ASP A 86 -0.08 9.64 4.99
N ALA A 87 -0.28 8.34 4.83
CA ALA A 87 -0.07 7.62 3.57
C ALA A 87 -1.41 7.26 2.95
N ALA A 88 -1.44 7.19 1.63
CA ALA A 88 -2.60 6.69 0.89
C ALA A 88 -2.49 5.16 0.76
N LEU A 89 -3.60 4.46 0.90
CA LEU A 89 -3.64 3.01 0.75
C LEU A 89 -4.05 2.64 -0.66
N ILE A 90 -3.27 1.76 -1.27
CA ILE A 90 -3.52 1.25 -2.62
C ILE A 90 -3.80 -0.25 -2.51
N ALA A 91 -4.95 -0.69 -3.02
CA ALA A 91 -5.28 -2.11 -3.08
C ALA A 91 -4.87 -2.67 -4.44
N GLU A 92 -4.03 -3.70 -4.43
CA GLU A 92 -3.56 -4.36 -5.65
C GLU A 92 -4.42 -5.57 -5.99
N GLY A 93 -4.55 -5.85 -7.29
CA GLY A 93 -5.17 -7.08 -7.75
C GLY A 93 -6.68 -7.13 -7.64
N ILE A 94 -7.36 -6.01 -7.82
CA ILE A 94 -8.84 -6.00 -7.83
C ILE A 94 -9.33 -6.67 -9.11
N GLU A 95 -10.01 -7.79 -8.97
CA GLU A 95 -10.48 -8.58 -10.10
C GLU A 95 -12.00 -8.60 -10.24
N THR A 96 -12.74 -8.36 -9.16
CA THR A 96 -14.19 -8.40 -9.17
C THR A 96 -14.80 -7.08 -8.72
N ARG A 97 -15.99 -6.81 -9.20
CA ARG A 97 -16.74 -5.63 -8.78
C ARG A 97 -17.12 -5.71 -7.31
N GLU A 98 -17.40 -6.90 -6.79
CA GLU A 98 -17.73 -7.08 -5.38
C GLU A 98 -16.58 -6.63 -4.49
N ASP A 99 -15.37 -7.05 -4.82
CA ASP A 99 -14.17 -6.66 -4.07
C ASP A 99 -13.94 -5.15 -4.18
N LEU A 100 -14.12 -4.59 -5.36
CA LEU A 100 -13.99 -3.15 -5.58
C LEU A 100 -14.96 -2.35 -4.69
N GLU A 101 -16.22 -2.78 -4.63
CA GLU A 101 -17.22 -2.08 -3.82
C GLU A 101 -16.90 -2.14 -2.33
N ILE A 102 -16.45 -3.29 -1.84
CA ILE A 102 -16.05 -3.43 -0.44
C ILE A 102 -14.85 -2.52 -0.12
N LEU A 103 -13.85 -2.50 -0.98
CA LEU A 103 -12.68 -1.65 -0.77
C LEU A 103 -13.05 -0.17 -0.79
N ARG A 104 -13.94 0.22 -1.68
CA ARG A 104 -14.44 1.59 -1.73
C ARG A 104 -15.20 1.95 -0.46
N ASP A 105 -16.06 1.05 0.01
CA ASP A 105 -16.83 1.26 1.24
C ASP A 105 -15.94 1.36 2.48
N LEU A 106 -14.82 0.63 2.48
CA LEU A 106 -13.84 0.72 3.56
C LEU A 106 -13.08 2.03 3.55
N GLY A 107 -13.03 2.73 2.41
CA GLY A 107 -12.34 4.00 2.29
C GLY A 107 -10.94 3.92 1.70
N VAL A 108 -10.63 2.85 0.99
CA VAL A 108 -9.34 2.71 0.30
C VAL A 108 -9.20 3.78 -0.76
N ASP A 109 -8.03 4.39 -0.85
CA ASP A 109 -7.81 5.57 -1.70
C ASP A 109 -7.69 5.25 -3.18
N PHE A 110 -6.94 4.19 -3.51
CA PHE A 110 -6.67 3.81 -4.89
C PHE A 110 -6.77 2.30 -5.06
N GLY A 111 -7.05 1.88 -6.28
CA GLY A 111 -7.08 0.48 -6.62
C GLY A 111 -6.34 0.19 -7.91
N GLN A 112 -5.79 -1.04 -8.02
CA GLN A 112 -5.11 -1.54 -9.21
C GLN A 112 -5.65 -2.92 -9.53
N GLY A 113 -5.84 -3.22 -10.81
CA GLY A 113 -6.30 -4.53 -11.25
C GLY A 113 -6.99 -4.48 -12.60
N TYR A 114 -7.36 -5.65 -13.09
CA TYR A 114 -7.97 -5.78 -14.42
C TYR A 114 -9.29 -5.02 -14.56
N LEU A 115 -10.04 -4.94 -13.49
CA LEU A 115 -11.34 -4.25 -13.50
C LEU A 115 -11.20 -2.74 -13.69
N LEU A 116 -10.14 -2.15 -13.18
CA LEU A 116 -9.96 -0.70 -13.16
C LEU A 116 -9.09 -0.17 -14.30
N GLY A 117 -8.45 -1.05 -15.07
CA GLY A 117 -7.54 -0.64 -16.12
C GLY A 117 -6.20 -0.18 -15.59
N ARG A 118 -5.71 0.97 -16.04
CA ARG A 118 -4.38 1.46 -15.66
C ARG A 118 -4.36 1.93 -14.19
N PRO A 119 -3.29 1.62 -13.47
CA PRO A 119 -3.18 2.02 -12.06
C PRO A 119 -3.31 3.51 -11.81
N GLU A 120 -2.79 4.35 -12.69
CA GLU A 120 -2.82 5.80 -12.54
C GLU A 120 -4.22 6.40 -12.65
N ASP A 121 -5.16 5.65 -13.21
CA ASP A 121 -6.53 6.12 -13.39
C ASP A 121 -7.48 5.52 -12.35
N ALA A 122 -6.95 4.87 -11.35
CA ALA A 122 -7.71 4.02 -10.45
C ALA A 122 -8.05 4.65 -9.10
N ALA A 123 -8.19 5.97 -9.05
CA ALA A 123 -8.63 6.65 -7.83
C ALA A 123 -10.04 6.21 -7.46
N MET A 124 -10.24 5.76 -6.22
CA MET A 124 -11.50 5.20 -5.74
C MET A 124 -12.39 6.24 -5.07
N ASN A 125 -11.80 7.31 -4.62
CA ASN A 125 -12.50 8.39 -3.90
C ASN A 125 -12.38 9.72 -4.62
#